data_2b118b171b05c821bcc177b4fc8ac6ff
#
_entry.id   2b118b171b05c821bcc177b4fc8ac6ff
#
_cell.length_a   1.000
_cell.length_b   1.000
_cell.length_c   1.000
_cell.angle_alpha   90.00
_cell.angle_beta   90.00
_cell.angle_gamma   90.00
#
_symmetry.space_group_name_H-M   'P 1'
#
loop_
_entity.id
_entity.type
_entity.pdbx_description
1 polymer ?
#
loop_
_entity_poly.entity_id
_entity_poly.type
_entity_poly.pdbx_seq_one_letter_code
_entity_poly.pdbx_strand_id
1 'polypeptide(L)'
;MEFFRTKFDLDIVKIMPDLLYPAPEPAITQAAQWSSLPRLGLDTPGFREQLICIRKLRSELGSDFPLILTLFSPLTMTFRFTGKAAAIAHARENPEAFEQGLSTLAANEGVLVNAAIEAGASGIFFSCMGATNTDLTPEEYTRLGRPYDLQVLEKATAGWLNIVHVHADPTQEGDEIYFEKFVDYPVAAMSWSDRLTGPSLSEAFTITDKCLMGGLAERGPLTHGGETEIINEMMAAVTQTKGRRLILANGCSIPDDTPEEWLYVARNLVENFS
;
A
#
# COMPACT_ATOMS: atom_id res chain seq x y z
N MET A 1 14.49 9.09 -5.95
CA MET A 1 13.21 8.75 -6.63
C MET A 1 13.11 9.30 -8.03
N GLU A 2 13.38 10.58 -8.26
CA GLU A 2 13.42 11.14 -9.62
C GLU A 2 14.39 10.40 -10.54
N PHE A 3 15.59 10.08 -10.06
CA PHE A 3 16.57 9.28 -10.81
C PHE A 3 15.99 7.92 -11.24
N PHE A 4 15.30 7.21 -10.33
CA PHE A 4 14.70 5.91 -10.64
C PHE A 4 13.55 6.03 -11.65
N ARG A 5 12.69 7.05 -11.49
CA ARG A 5 11.64 7.38 -12.45
C ARG A 5 12.20 7.65 -13.84
N THR A 6 13.20 8.53 -13.94
CA THR A 6 13.79 8.91 -15.22
C THR A 6 14.52 7.75 -15.87
N LYS A 7 15.20 6.92 -15.06
CA LYS A 7 15.95 5.75 -15.54
C LYS A 7 15.04 4.71 -16.19
N PHE A 8 13.88 4.45 -15.59
CA PHE A 8 12.93 3.43 -16.07
C PHE A 8 11.67 4.02 -16.70
N ASP A 9 11.62 5.32 -16.89
CA ASP A 9 10.49 6.05 -17.49
C ASP A 9 9.12 5.68 -16.88
N LEU A 10 9.06 5.69 -15.54
CA LEU A 10 7.86 5.30 -14.81
C LEU A 10 6.78 6.38 -14.87
N ASP A 11 5.52 5.96 -14.98
CA ASP A 11 4.34 6.86 -15.08
C ASP A 11 3.82 7.33 -13.73
N ILE A 12 4.23 6.69 -12.63
CA ILE A 12 3.83 7.04 -11.26
C ILE A 12 5.06 7.01 -10.37
N VAL A 13 5.24 8.04 -9.54
CA VAL A 13 6.22 8.02 -8.45
C VAL A 13 5.52 7.71 -7.13
N LYS A 14 5.92 6.60 -6.53
CA LYS A 14 5.48 6.18 -5.20
C LYS A 14 6.58 6.48 -4.17
N ILE A 15 6.32 7.44 -3.29
CA ILE A 15 7.23 7.79 -2.20
C ILE A 15 7.16 6.71 -1.13
N MET A 16 8.29 6.04 -0.85
CA MET A 16 8.39 5.14 0.29
C MET A 16 8.69 5.93 1.57
N PRO A 17 8.08 5.57 2.70
CA PRO A 17 8.31 6.26 3.97
C PRO A 17 9.56 5.72 4.66
N ASP A 18 10.75 6.05 4.14
CA ASP A 18 12.02 5.69 4.79
C ASP A 18 12.12 6.31 6.20
N LEU A 19 11.52 7.51 6.37
CA LEU A 19 11.29 8.15 7.66
C LEU A 19 9.87 7.83 8.11
N LEU A 20 9.74 6.68 8.73
CA LEU A 20 8.46 6.15 9.18
C LEU A 20 7.83 7.00 10.29
N TYR A 21 6.54 6.74 10.52
CA TYR A 21 5.87 7.09 11.75
C TYR A 21 6.76 6.73 12.94
N PRO A 22 7.06 7.69 13.85
CA PRO A 22 8.01 7.44 14.95
C PRO A 22 7.54 6.31 15.84
N ALA A 23 8.45 5.38 16.14
CA ALA A 23 8.15 4.30 17.06
C ALA A 23 7.81 4.87 18.45
N PRO A 24 6.87 4.27 19.18
CA PRO A 24 6.55 4.70 20.53
C PRO A 24 7.74 4.58 21.49
N GLU A 25 7.95 5.61 22.29
CA GLU A 25 8.93 5.60 23.38
C GLU A 25 8.23 5.92 24.70
N PRO A 26 8.29 5.00 25.70
CA PRO A 26 8.91 3.68 25.64
C PRO A 26 8.20 2.73 24.67
N ALA A 27 8.92 1.69 24.21
CA ALA A 27 8.35 0.68 23.34
C ALA A 27 7.14 -0.02 23.99
N ILE A 28 6.15 -0.37 23.19
CA ILE A 28 4.95 -1.08 23.64
C ILE A 28 5.30 -2.54 23.91
N THR A 29 5.15 -2.94 25.16
CA THR A 29 5.40 -4.32 25.63
C THR A 29 4.20 -4.95 26.33
N GLN A 30 3.15 -4.16 26.59
CA GLN A 30 1.94 -4.57 27.27
C GLN A 30 0.70 -4.00 26.58
N ALA A 31 -0.39 -4.76 26.57
CA ALA A 31 -1.62 -4.40 25.87
C ALA A 31 -2.22 -3.04 26.34
N ALA A 32 -2.13 -2.71 27.64
CA ALA A 32 -2.66 -1.46 28.17
C ALA A 32 -1.96 -0.19 27.65
N GLN A 33 -0.70 -0.31 27.16
CA GLN A 33 0.07 0.85 26.71
C GLN A 33 -0.45 1.45 25.39
N TRP A 34 -1.22 0.72 24.62
CA TRP A 34 -1.82 1.24 23.39
C TRP A 34 -2.68 2.48 23.61
N SER A 35 -3.37 2.57 24.77
CA SER A 35 -4.20 3.73 25.11
C SER A 35 -3.42 5.02 25.37
N SER A 36 -2.11 4.93 25.54
CA SER A 36 -1.24 6.08 25.85
C SER A 36 -0.42 6.59 24.67
N LEU A 37 -0.71 6.14 23.45
CA LEU A 37 -0.06 6.66 22.24
C LEU A 37 -0.25 8.18 22.12
N PRO A 38 0.80 8.95 21.82
CA PRO A 38 0.71 10.40 21.71
C PRO A 38 0.00 10.86 20.44
N ARG A 39 -0.64 12.00 20.51
CA ARG A 39 -1.04 12.75 19.32
C ARG A 39 0.19 13.40 18.70
N LEU A 40 0.33 13.24 17.37
CA LEU A 40 1.42 13.78 16.57
C LEU A 40 0.94 14.94 15.71
N GLY A 41 1.77 15.96 15.56
CA GLY A 41 1.54 17.09 14.67
C GLY A 41 2.49 17.07 13.48
N LEU A 42 2.33 18.04 12.57
CA LEU A 42 3.15 18.17 11.36
C LEU A 42 4.61 18.56 11.63
N ASP A 43 4.92 19.01 12.84
CA ASP A 43 6.27 19.28 13.34
C ASP A 43 7.03 18.02 13.75
N THR A 44 6.33 16.88 13.87
CA THR A 44 6.96 15.57 14.09
C THR A 44 7.99 15.31 12.99
N PRO A 45 9.27 14.99 13.36
CA PRO A 45 10.36 14.92 12.38
C PRO A 45 10.02 14.08 11.13
N GLY A 46 9.53 12.86 11.29
CA GLY A 46 9.18 12.00 10.15
C GLY A 46 8.10 12.59 9.25
N PHE A 47 7.06 13.24 9.81
CA PHE A 47 6.00 13.87 9.03
C PHE A 47 6.52 15.10 8.28
N ARG A 48 7.28 15.95 8.97
CA ARG A 48 7.87 17.14 8.36
C ARG A 48 8.79 16.79 7.19
N GLU A 49 9.65 15.79 7.33
CA GLU A 49 10.60 15.38 6.29
C GLU A 49 9.86 14.81 5.07
N GLN A 50 8.78 14.05 5.26
CA GLN A 50 7.96 13.56 4.16
C GLN A 50 7.29 14.72 3.39
N LEU A 51 6.78 15.73 4.09
CA LEU A 51 6.18 16.90 3.43
C LEU A 51 7.21 17.71 2.65
N ILE A 52 8.44 17.83 3.15
CA ILE A 52 9.55 18.45 2.42
C ILE A 52 9.86 17.65 1.16
N CYS A 53 9.94 16.33 1.25
CA CYS A 53 10.16 15.44 0.11
C CYS A 53 9.08 15.59 -0.96
N ILE A 54 7.79 15.60 -0.57
CA ILE A 54 6.67 15.79 -1.50
C ILE A 54 6.79 17.11 -2.25
N ARG A 55 7.00 18.22 -1.53
CA ARG A 55 7.11 19.55 -2.16
C ARG A 55 8.28 19.62 -3.15
N LYS A 56 9.42 19.03 -2.77
CA LYS A 56 10.60 18.98 -3.64
C LYS A 56 10.32 18.17 -4.90
N LEU A 57 9.81 16.94 -4.78
CA LEU A 57 9.47 16.11 -5.92
C LEU A 57 8.38 16.77 -6.80
N ARG A 58 7.37 17.39 -6.21
CA ARG A 58 6.34 18.11 -6.96
C ARG A 58 6.92 19.27 -7.78
N SER A 59 7.88 20.00 -7.22
CA SER A 59 8.59 21.07 -7.95
C SER A 59 9.41 20.55 -9.13
N GLU A 60 9.97 19.34 -9.01
CA GLU A 60 10.81 18.71 -10.04
C GLU A 60 9.97 17.99 -11.11
N LEU A 61 8.88 17.35 -10.73
CA LEU A 61 8.03 16.55 -11.63
C LEU A 61 6.94 17.37 -12.36
N GLY A 62 6.66 18.59 -11.90
CA GLY A 62 5.53 19.39 -12.40
C GLY A 62 4.19 19.04 -11.75
N SER A 63 3.14 19.82 -12.02
CA SER A 63 1.82 19.71 -11.37
C SER A 63 1.08 18.42 -11.70
N ASP A 64 1.25 17.89 -12.90
CA ASP A 64 0.36 16.88 -13.48
C ASP A 64 0.89 15.45 -13.33
N PHE A 65 2.17 15.30 -12.97
CA PHE A 65 2.76 13.97 -12.81
C PHE A 65 2.21 13.25 -11.58
N PRO A 66 1.77 11.97 -11.69
CA PRO A 66 1.24 11.20 -10.57
C PRO A 66 2.31 10.97 -9.48
N LEU A 67 2.08 11.53 -8.30
CA LEU A 67 2.96 11.43 -7.14
C LEU A 67 2.15 10.98 -5.93
N ILE A 68 2.42 9.79 -5.40
CA ILE A 68 1.67 9.22 -4.27
C ILE A 68 2.58 8.94 -3.08
N LEU A 69 2.05 9.17 -1.87
CA LEU A 69 2.75 8.87 -0.62
C LEU A 69 2.34 7.50 -0.10
N THR A 70 3.31 6.62 0.19
CA THR A 70 3.01 5.36 0.87
C THR A 70 2.75 5.60 2.36
N LEU A 71 1.64 5.04 2.84
CA LEU A 71 1.27 4.96 4.25
C LEU A 71 0.93 3.52 4.60
N PHE A 72 1.22 3.13 5.82
CA PHE A 72 0.78 1.85 6.36
C PHE A 72 -0.50 2.07 7.18
N SER A 73 -1.47 1.17 7.07
CA SER A 73 -2.72 1.29 7.84
C SER A 73 -2.46 1.30 9.37
N PRO A 74 -3.36 1.85 10.18
CA PRO A 74 -3.21 1.87 11.63
C PRO A 74 -2.95 0.47 12.22
N LEU A 75 -3.63 -0.55 11.73
CA LEU A 75 -3.40 -1.94 12.14
C LEU A 75 -1.99 -2.41 11.72
N THR A 76 -1.56 -2.12 10.50
CA THR A 76 -0.20 -2.42 10.02
C THR A 76 0.86 -1.76 10.90
N MET A 77 0.62 -0.52 11.34
CA MET A 77 1.54 0.17 12.25
C MET A 77 1.68 -0.54 13.60
N THR A 78 0.62 -1.15 14.13
CA THR A 78 0.74 -1.95 15.35
C THR A 78 1.66 -3.15 15.17
N PHE A 79 1.58 -3.81 14.00
CA PHE A 79 2.48 -4.93 13.67
C PHE A 79 3.94 -4.48 13.52
N ARG A 80 4.17 -3.28 13.02
CA ARG A 80 5.51 -2.71 12.90
C ARG A 80 6.12 -2.34 14.23
N PHE A 81 5.32 -1.94 15.21
CA PHE A 81 5.80 -1.53 16.54
C PHE A 81 6.13 -2.72 17.43
N THR A 82 5.37 -3.79 17.37
CA THR A 82 5.48 -4.89 18.34
C THR A 82 5.72 -6.26 17.69
N GLY A 83 5.62 -6.35 16.37
CA GLY A 83 5.51 -7.61 15.65
C GLY A 83 4.05 -8.10 15.60
N LYS A 84 3.68 -8.77 14.50
CA LYS A 84 2.31 -9.21 14.21
C LYS A 84 1.70 -10.05 15.34
N ALA A 85 2.42 -11.08 15.78
CA ALA A 85 1.92 -11.99 16.81
C ALA A 85 1.63 -11.27 18.15
N ALA A 86 2.51 -10.36 18.59
CA ALA A 86 2.32 -9.61 19.83
C ALA A 86 1.16 -8.61 19.70
N ALA A 87 1.05 -7.90 18.57
CA ALA A 87 -0.06 -6.98 18.33
C ALA A 87 -1.42 -7.69 18.39
N ILE A 88 -1.55 -8.85 17.73
CA ILE A 88 -2.77 -9.66 17.75
C ILE A 88 -3.07 -10.15 19.18
N ALA A 89 -2.05 -10.60 19.92
CA ALA A 89 -2.23 -10.99 21.31
C ALA A 89 -2.72 -9.82 22.17
N HIS A 90 -2.13 -8.62 22.04
CA HIS A 90 -2.56 -7.41 22.75
C HIS A 90 -4.00 -7.01 22.40
N ALA A 91 -4.41 -7.13 21.12
CA ALA A 91 -5.77 -6.83 20.68
C ALA A 91 -6.82 -7.76 21.33
N ARG A 92 -6.44 -9.00 21.61
CA ARG A 92 -7.30 -10.00 22.27
C ARG A 92 -7.27 -9.87 23.79
N GLU A 93 -6.12 -9.49 24.38
CA GLU A 93 -5.94 -9.30 25.83
C GLU A 93 -6.65 -8.05 26.35
N ASN A 94 -6.51 -6.92 25.65
CA ASN A 94 -7.11 -5.64 26.04
C ASN A 94 -7.66 -4.91 24.79
N PRO A 95 -8.83 -5.33 24.28
CA PRO A 95 -9.41 -4.77 23.06
C PRO A 95 -9.65 -3.25 23.15
N GLU A 96 -10.10 -2.75 24.28
CA GLU A 96 -10.42 -1.34 24.49
C GLU A 96 -9.17 -0.45 24.35
N ALA A 97 -8.08 -0.80 25.03
CA ALA A 97 -6.82 -0.08 24.92
C ALA A 97 -6.24 -0.16 23.50
N PHE A 98 -6.33 -1.31 22.86
CA PHE A 98 -5.85 -1.52 21.51
C PHE A 98 -6.62 -0.66 20.48
N GLU A 99 -7.93 -0.65 20.56
CA GLU A 99 -8.80 0.15 19.69
C GLU A 99 -8.59 1.67 19.91
N GLN A 100 -8.33 2.09 21.14
CA GLN A 100 -7.93 3.47 21.42
C GLN A 100 -6.60 3.81 20.75
N GLY A 101 -5.64 2.90 20.79
CA GLY A 101 -4.37 3.01 20.06
C GLY A 101 -4.57 3.16 18.56
N LEU A 102 -5.37 2.29 17.95
CA LEU A 102 -5.73 2.36 16.54
C LEU A 102 -6.38 3.70 16.15
N SER A 103 -7.29 4.21 17.00
CA SER A 103 -7.92 5.52 16.80
C SER A 103 -6.90 6.67 16.85
N THR A 104 -5.90 6.56 17.73
CA THR A 104 -4.83 7.55 17.81
C THR A 104 -3.94 7.50 16.57
N LEU A 105 -3.56 6.31 16.11
CA LEU A 105 -2.80 6.11 14.88
C LEU A 105 -3.54 6.67 13.67
N ALA A 106 -4.82 6.31 13.50
CA ALA A 106 -5.64 6.80 12.40
C ALA A 106 -5.73 8.34 12.37
N ALA A 107 -5.88 8.97 13.53
CA ALA A 107 -5.94 10.42 13.60
C ALA A 107 -4.59 11.08 13.26
N ASN A 108 -3.47 10.52 13.71
CA ASN A 108 -2.14 11.02 13.38
C ASN A 108 -1.83 10.88 11.88
N GLU A 109 -2.15 9.74 11.30
CA GLU A 109 -2.00 9.51 9.85
C GLU A 109 -2.90 10.43 9.04
N GLY A 110 -4.15 10.65 9.49
CA GLY A 110 -5.07 11.60 8.85
C GLY A 110 -4.53 13.03 8.79
N VAL A 111 -3.81 13.48 9.82
CA VAL A 111 -3.11 14.79 9.80
C VAL A 111 -2.04 14.82 8.72
N LEU A 112 -1.22 13.77 8.61
CA LEU A 112 -0.17 13.68 7.58
C LEU A 112 -0.76 13.59 6.18
N VAL A 113 -1.81 12.78 5.98
CA VAL A 113 -2.47 12.57 4.67
C VAL A 113 -2.99 13.89 4.12
N ASN A 114 -3.76 14.63 4.91
CA ASN A 114 -4.30 15.92 4.48
C ASN A 114 -3.17 16.88 4.06
N ALA A 115 -2.14 17.01 4.89
CA ALA A 115 -1.00 17.86 4.60
C ALA A 115 -0.17 17.38 3.39
N ALA A 116 -0.09 16.07 3.15
CA ALA A 116 0.60 15.50 1.99
C ALA A 116 -0.10 15.88 0.68
N ILE A 117 -1.43 15.83 0.65
CA ILE A 117 -2.20 16.24 -0.52
C ILE A 117 -2.08 17.75 -0.74
N GLU A 118 -2.17 18.56 0.31
CA GLU A 118 -1.94 20.01 0.24
C GLU A 118 -0.50 20.35 -0.22
N ALA A 119 0.48 19.51 0.13
CA ALA A 119 1.87 19.65 -0.33
C ALA A 119 2.08 19.26 -1.80
N GLY A 120 1.06 18.67 -2.45
CA GLY A 120 1.06 18.33 -3.87
C GLY A 120 1.10 16.83 -4.18
N ALA A 121 0.87 15.93 -3.21
CA ALA A 121 0.65 14.54 -3.53
C ALA A 121 -0.66 14.35 -4.29
N SER A 122 -0.65 13.50 -5.33
CA SER A 122 -1.85 13.14 -6.11
C SER A 122 -2.80 12.24 -5.32
N GLY A 123 -2.31 11.63 -4.26
CA GLY A 123 -3.00 10.70 -3.39
C GLY A 123 -2.04 9.90 -2.53
N ILE A 124 -2.53 8.78 -2.01
CA ILE A 124 -1.77 7.87 -1.14
C ILE A 124 -1.77 6.45 -1.68
N PHE A 125 -0.70 5.70 -1.39
CA PHE A 125 -0.64 4.25 -1.49
C PHE A 125 -0.79 3.68 -0.08
N PHE A 126 -2.00 3.26 0.24
CA PHE A 126 -2.39 2.84 1.59
C PHE A 126 -2.25 1.34 1.75
N SER A 127 -1.21 0.91 2.48
CA SER A 127 -0.84 -0.50 2.62
C SER A 127 -1.44 -1.12 3.88
N CYS A 128 -2.28 -2.14 3.70
CA CYS A 128 -3.02 -2.84 4.74
C CYS A 128 -2.48 -4.27 4.91
N MET A 129 -2.03 -4.61 6.11
CA MET A 129 -1.74 -5.97 6.56
C MET A 129 -2.83 -6.47 7.51
N GLY A 130 -2.87 -7.78 7.74
CA GLY A 130 -3.81 -8.41 8.67
C GLY A 130 -5.16 -8.76 8.06
N ALA A 131 -5.40 -8.42 6.81
CA ALA A 131 -6.63 -8.74 6.08
C ALA A 131 -6.52 -10.07 5.35
N THR A 132 -5.95 -11.09 5.99
CA THR A 132 -5.77 -12.44 5.42
C THR A 132 -6.29 -13.50 6.37
N ASN A 133 -6.61 -14.67 5.79
CA ASN A 133 -7.14 -15.82 6.54
C ASN A 133 -6.14 -16.44 7.54
N THR A 134 -4.86 -16.10 7.41
CA THR A 134 -3.79 -16.58 8.30
C THR A 134 -3.48 -15.62 9.45
N ASP A 135 -3.90 -14.34 9.34
CA ASP A 135 -3.62 -13.31 10.35
C ASP A 135 -4.78 -13.10 11.32
N LEU A 136 -5.92 -12.68 10.82
CA LEU A 136 -7.13 -12.36 11.60
C LEU A 136 -8.35 -13.03 10.96
N THR A 137 -9.40 -13.27 11.76
CA THR A 137 -10.69 -13.65 11.17
C THR A 137 -11.31 -12.47 10.41
N PRO A 138 -12.26 -12.70 9.47
CA PRO A 138 -12.97 -11.63 8.79
C PRO A 138 -13.65 -10.64 9.75
N GLU A 139 -14.15 -11.12 10.89
CA GLU A 139 -14.80 -10.32 11.95
C GLU A 139 -13.77 -9.49 12.72
N GLU A 140 -12.61 -10.08 13.06
CA GLU A 140 -11.52 -9.36 13.72
C GLU A 140 -11.01 -8.23 12.82
N TYR A 141 -10.77 -8.48 11.52
CA TYR A 141 -10.37 -7.41 10.59
C TYR A 141 -11.46 -6.33 10.45
N THR A 142 -12.73 -6.72 10.38
CA THR A 142 -13.84 -5.76 10.32
C THR A 142 -13.88 -4.83 11.53
N ARG A 143 -13.44 -5.30 12.70
CA ARG A 143 -13.37 -4.52 13.93
C ARG A 143 -12.08 -3.73 14.07
N LEU A 144 -10.92 -4.35 13.78
CA LEU A 144 -9.59 -3.82 14.11
C LEU A 144 -8.90 -3.08 12.95
N GLY A 145 -9.27 -3.37 11.71
CA GLY A 145 -8.68 -2.74 10.52
C GLY A 145 -9.60 -1.69 9.94
N ARG A 146 -10.70 -2.15 9.35
CA ARG A 146 -11.59 -1.36 8.49
C ARG A 146 -12.03 0.00 9.04
N PRO A 147 -12.50 0.18 10.30
CA PRO A 147 -12.97 1.48 10.78
C PRO A 147 -11.86 2.54 10.80
N TYR A 148 -10.67 2.13 11.14
CA TYR A 148 -9.50 3.02 11.25
C TYR A 148 -8.89 3.32 9.88
N ASP A 149 -8.92 2.36 8.95
CA ASP A 149 -8.56 2.56 7.55
C ASP A 149 -9.46 3.64 6.91
N LEU A 150 -10.77 3.55 7.11
CA LEU A 150 -11.72 4.52 6.58
C LEU A 150 -11.54 5.91 7.18
N GLN A 151 -11.18 6.03 8.48
CA GLN A 151 -10.85 7.32 9.09
C GLN A 151 -9.66 8.01 8.42
N VAL A 152 -8.63 7.24 8.04
CA VAL A 152 -7.47 7.78 7.30
C VAL A 152 -7.87 8.15 5.87
N LEU A 153 -8.58 7.27 5.18
CA LEU A 153 -8.97 7.47 3.78
C LEU A 153 -9.95 8.62 3.58
N GLU A 154 -10.80 8.92 4.56
CA GLU A 154 -11.65 10.12 4.57
C GLU A 154 -10.83 11.42 4.46
N LYS A 155 -9.62 11.45 5.02
CA LYS A 155 -8.69 12.60 4.91
C LYS A 155 -7.97 12.66 3.56
N ALA A 156 -7.99 11.56 2.80
CA ALA A 156 -7.37 11.45 1.48
C ALA A 156 -8.30 11.86 0.32
N THR A 157 -9.56 12.20 0.56
CA THR A 157 -10.59 12.37 -0.48
C THR A 157 -10.31 13.48 -1.50
N ALA A 158 -9.47 14.46 -1.17
CA ALA A 158 -9.01 15.48 -2.11
C ALA A 158 -7.93 14.95 -3.09
N GLY A 159 -7.31 13.79 -2.82
CA GLY A 159 -6.40 13.12 -3.72
C GLY A 159 -7.17 12.29 -4.76
N TRP A 160 -6.82 12.44 -6.04
CA TRP A 160 -7.49 11.72 -7.12
C TRP A 160 -6.92 10.31 -7.36
N LEU A 161 -5.69 10.02 -6.89
CA LEU A 161 -5.00 8.73 -7.07
C LEU A 161 -4.74 8.06 -5.70
N ASN A 162 -5.79 7.79 -4.95
CA ASN A 162 -5.68 6.96 -3.77
C ASN A 162 -5.75 5.49 -4.17
N ILE A 163 -4.80 4.70 -3.70
CA ILE A 163 -4.67 3.26 -3.99
C ILE A 163 -4.63 2.52 -2.65
N VAL A 164 -5.46 1.49 -2.47
CA VAL A 164 -5.29 0.54 -1.37
C VAL A 164 -4.47 -0.65 -1.84
N HIS A 165 -3.46 -1.02 -1.05
CA HIS A 165 -2.68 -2.23 -1.25
C HIS A 165 -2.98 -3.21 -0.11
N VAL A 166 -3.55 -4.35 -0.46
CA VAL A 166 -3.83 -5.42 0.50
C VAL A 166 -2.69 -6.43 0.47
N HIS A 167 -1.91 -6.44 1.55
CA HIS A 167 -0.72 -7.27 1.64
C HIS A 167 -1.04 -8.65 2.19
N ALA A 168 -0.61 -9.69 1.48
CA ALA A 168 -0.47 -11.07 1.95
C ALA A 168 0.98 -11.50 1.82
N ASP A 169 1.38 -12.54 2.54
CA ASP A 169 2.71 -13.12 2.42
C ASP A 169 2.71 -14.21 1.34
N PRO A 170 3.28 -13.95 0.14
CA PRO A 170 3.26 -14.92 -0.94
C PRO A 170 4.14 -16.15 -0.68
N THR A 171 4.92 -16.14 0.40
CA THR A 171 5.73 -17.30 0.82
C THR A 171 4.97 -18.22 1.78
N GLN A 172 3.84 -17.77 2.30
CA GLN A 172 2.97 -18.55 3.18
C GLN A 172 1.89 -19.24 2.36
N GLU A 173 1.94 -20.56 2.29
CA GLU A 173 0.96 -21.35 1.54
C GLU A 173 -0.47 -21.10 2.06
N GLY A 174 -1.39 -20.81 1.15
CA GLY A 174 -2.80 -20.57 1.46
C GLY A 174 -3.09 -19.22 2.13
N ASP A 175 -2.17 -18.28 2.10
CA ASP A 175 -2.44 -16.91 2.60
C ASP A 175 -3.30 -16.15 1.58
N GLU A 176 -4.60 -16.08 1.85
CA GLU A 176 -5.60 -15.45 1.01
C GLU A 176 -6.11 -14.15 1.63
N ILE A 177 -6.18 -13.09 0.82
CA ILE A 177 -6.69 -11.79 1.27
C ILE A 177 -8.21 -11.74 1.30
N TYR A 178 -8.77 -10.93 2.19
CA TYR A 178 -10.19 -10.61 2.23
C TYR A 178 -10.54 -9.50 1.21
N PHE A 179 -10.30 -9.74 -0.08
CA PHE A 179 -10.40 -8.76 -1.15
C PHE A 179 -11.72 -7.99 -1.14
N GLU A 180 -12.85 -8.68 -0.94
CA GLU A 180 -14.19 -8.07 -0.95
C GLU A 180 -14.41 -7.03 0.14
N LYS A 181 -13.63 -7.06 1.23
CA LYS A 181 -13.73 -6.05 2.30
C LYS A 181 -13.21 -4.67 1.89
N PHE A 182 -12.54 -4.57 0.74
CA PHE A 182 -11.92 -3.33 0.24
C PHE A 182 -12.63 -2.73 -0.97
N VAL A 183 -13.59 -3.44 -1.57
CA VAL A 183 -14.25 -2.99 -2.82
C VAL A 183 -15.01 -1.68 -2.68
N ASP A 184 -15.47 -1.34 -1.49
CA ASP A 184 -16.17 -0.10 -1.18
C ASP A 184 -15.30 0.97 -0.51
N TYR A 185 -13.99 0.75 -0.34
CA TYR A 185 -13.08 1.78 0.16
C TYR A 185 -13.07 2.97 -0.81
N PRO A 186 -12.96 4.23 -0.30
CA PRO A 186 -12.97 5.44 -1.12
C PRO A 186 -11.62 5.66 -1.83
N VAL A 187 -11.22 4.73 -2.69
CA VAL A 187 -9.97 4.73 -3.44
C VAL A 187 -10.22 4.56 -4.93
N ALA A 188 -9.30 5.06 -5.76
CA ALA A 188 -9.36 4.95 -7.21
C ALA A 188 -8.90 3.58 -7.73
N ALA A 189 -7.96 2.94 -7.02
CA ALA A 189 -7.40 1.67 -7.43
C ALA A 189 -7.14 0.72 -6.26
N MET A 190 -7.07 -0.58 -6.58
CA MET A 190 -6.72 -1.65 -5.65
C MET A 190 -5.48 -2.39 -6.16
N SER A 191 -4.57 -2.72 -5.24
CA SER A 191 -3.32 -3.45 -5.49
C SER A 191 -3.16 -4.60 -4.51
N TRP A 192 -2.65 -5.71 -4.97
CA TRP A 192 -2.31 -6.90 -4.18
C TRP A 192 -1.40 -7.82 -5.00
N SER A 193 -0.92 -8.92 -4.43
CA SER A 193 -0.13 -9.95 -5.14
C SER A 193 -1.03 -10.85 -6.00
N ASP A 194 -1.65 -10.30 -7.03
CA ASP A 194 -2.66 -10.96 -7.88
C ASP A 194 -2.17 -12.27 -8.51
N ARG A 195 -0.87 -12.40 -8.72
CA ARG A 195 -0.24 -13.58 -9.30
C ARG A 195 0.07 -14.68 -8.30
N LEU A 196 0.25 -14.33 -7.03
CA LEU A 196 0.79 -15.23 -6.02
C LEU A 196 -0.22 -15.60 -4.92
N THR A 197 -1.15 -14.70 -4.58
CA THR A 197 -2.10 -14.92 -3.46
C THR A 197 -3.56 -14.84 -3.89
N GLY A 198 -3.88 -14.32 -5.07
CA GLY A 198 -5.27 -14.14 -5.54
C GLY A 198 -6.04 -13.02 -4.80
N PRO A 199 -7.26 -12.67 -5.27
CA PRO A 199 -7.86 -13.17 -6.50
C PRO A 199 -7.06 -12.78 -7.75
N SER A 200 -7.27 -13.50 -8.87
CA SER A 200 -6.70 -13.08 -10.17
C SER A 200 -7.30 -11.76 -10.63
N LEU A 201 -6.61 -11.07 -11.57
CA LEU A 201 -7.15 -9.84 -12.17
C LEU A 201 -8.53 -10.07 -12.84
N SER A 202 -8.76 -11.24 -13.46
CA SER A 202 -10.04 -11.55 -14.08
C SER A 202 -11.19 -11.70 -13.09
N GLU A 203 -10.94 -12.31 -11.93
CA GLU A 203 -11.91 -12.42 -10.83
C GLU A 203 -12.18 -11.03 -10.23
N ALA A 204 -11.13 -10.31 -9.85
CA ALA A 204 -11.23 -8.96 -9.31
C ALA A 204 -11.97 -7.99 -10.24
N PHE A 205 -11.74 -8.10 -11.56
CA PHE A 205 -12.40 -7.27 -12.58
C PHE A 205 -13.93 -7.43 -12.60
N THR A 206 -14.46 -8.56 -12.12
CA THR A 206 -15.89 -8.81 -12.00
C THR A 206 -16.47 -8.37 -10.65
N ILE A 207 -15.64 -8.25 -9.63
CA ILE A 207 -16.04 -7.93 -8.25
C ILE A 207 -16.10 -6.41 -8.03
N THR A 208 -15.23 -5.64 -8.68
CA THR A 208 -15.13 -4.18 -8.48
C THR A 208 -15.03 -3.41 -9.78
N ASP A 209 -15.52 -2.16 -9.76
CA ASP A 209 -15.35 -1.20 -10.86
C ASP A 209 -14.09 -0.32 -10.72
N LYS A 210 -13.32 -0.50 -9.66
CA LYS A 210 -12.07 0.23 -9.45
C LYS A 210 -10.99 -0.16 -10.46
N CYS A 211 -9.98 0.69 -10.61
CA CYS A 211 -8.77 0.34 -11.34
C CYS A 211 -8.00 -0.75 -10.56
N LEU A 212 -7.46 -1.73 -11.27
CA LEU A 212 -6.65 -2.81 -10.70
C LEU A 212 -5.18 -2.51 -10.98
N MET A 213 -4.33 -2.57 -9.94
CA MET A 213 -2.90 -2.35 -10.06
C MET A 213 -2.16 -3.64 -9.73
N GLY A 214 -1.57 -4.26 -10.76
CA GLY A 214 -0.90 -5.56 -10.64
C GLY A 214 -0.52 -6.11 -12.01
N GLY A 215 -0.44 -7.42 -12.13
CA GLY A 215 -0.21 -8.13 -13.39
C GLY A 215 1.19 -8.72 -13.54
N LEU A 216 2.16 -8.30 -12.74
CA LEU A 216 3.51 -8.84 -12.68
C LEU A 216 3.77 -9.44 -11.30
N ALA A 217 4.25 -10.67 -11.24
CA ALA A 217 4.65 -11.30 -9.99
C ALA A 217 5.90 -10.62 -9.43
N GLU A 218 5.82 -10.13 -8.18
CA GLU A 218 6.96 -9.53 -7.48
C GLU A 218 8.10 -10.51 -7.19
N ARG A 219 7.81 -11.82 -7.22
CA ARG A 219 8.76 -12.93 -7.07
C ARG A 219 8.55 -13.95 -8.19
N GLY A 220 8.68 -13.49 -9.42
CA GLY A 220 8.41 -14.26 -10.63
C GLY A 220 9.35 -13.88 -11.78
N PRO A 221 8.87 -13.90 -13.02
CA PRO A 221 9.65 -13.59 -14.21
C PRO A 221 10.40 -12.26 -14.14
N LEU A 222 9.80 -11.22 -13.52
CA LEU A 222 10.45 -9.92 -13.36
C LEU A 222 11.76 -10.00 -12.56
N THR A 223 11.92 -10.97 -11.68
CA THR A 223 13.08 -11.08 -10.79
C THR A 223 14.11 -12.10 -11.28
N HIS A 224 13.68 -13.17 -11.93
CA HIS A 224 14.59 -14.27 -12.33
C HIS A 224 14.12 -15.03 -13.58
N GLY A 225 13.07 -14.53 -14.25
CA GLY A 225 12.60 -15.08 -15.53
C GLY A 225 13.29 -14.46 -16.73
N GLY A 226 12.76 -14.75 -17.90
CA GLY A 226 13.21 -14.20 -19.16
C GLY A 226 12.22 -13.22 -19.77
N GLU A 227 12.63 -12.59 -20.86
CA GLU A 227 11.80 -11.63 -21.61
C GLU A 227 10.43 -12.22 -22.01
N THR A 228 10.42 -13.46 -22.51
CA THR A 228 9.20 -14.14 -22.93
C THR A 228 8.18 -14.32 -21.80
N GLU A 229 8.66 -14.67 -20.60
CA GLU A 229 7.84 -14.90 -19.43
C GLU A 229 7.24 -13.58 -18.93
N ILE A 230 8.00 -12.48 -18.95
CA ILE A 230 7.53 -11.12 -18.60
C ILE A 230 6.45 -10.69 -19.60
N ILE A 231 6.69 -10.87 -20.91
CA ILE A 231 5.71 -10.59 -21.96
C ILE A 231 4.41 -11.35 -21.71
N ASN A 232 4.50 -12.64 -21.40
CA ASN A 232 3.34 -13.47 -21.14
C ASN A 232 2.54 -13.01 -19.93
N GLU A 233 3.17 -12.60 -18.83
CA GLU A 233 2.47 -12.04 -17.65
C GLU A 233 1.75 -10.74 -18.01
N MET A 234 2.41 -9.83 -18.71
CA MET A 234 1.83 -8.54 -19.11
C MET A 234 0.65 -8.73 -20.06
N MET A 235 0.80 -9.58 -21.09
CA MET A 235 -0.28 -9.90 -22.03
C MET A 235 -1.46 -10.57 -21.34
N ALA A 236 -1.20 -11.46 -20.37
CA ALA A 236 -2.26 -12.06 -19.57
C ALA A 236 -3.01 -11.03 -18.74
N ALA A 237 -2.31 -10.05 -18.12
CA ALA A 237 -2.94 -8.97 -17.34
C ALA A 237 -3.85 -8.10 -18.22
N VAL A 238 -3.37 -7.70 -19.40
CA VAL A 238 -4.17 -6.94 -20.38
C VAL A 238 -5.39 -7.74 -20.84
N THR A 239 -5.23 -9.04 -21.12
CA THR A 239 -6.33 -9.91 -21.53
C THR A 239 -7.39 -10.06 -20.44
N GLN A 240 -6.98 -10.32 -19.20
CA GLN A 240 -7.85 -10.49 -18.03
C GLN A 240 -8.70 -9.25 -17.75
N THR A 241 -8.17 -8.07 -17.99
CA THR A 241 -8.83 -6.78 -17.76
C THR A 241 -9.45 -6.19 -19.04
N LYS A 242 -9.31 -6.86 -20.16
CA LYS A 242 -9.74 -6.38 -21.50
C LYS A 242 -9.10 -5.02 -21.85
N GLY A 243 -7.87 -4.80 -21.42
CA GLY A 243 -7.14 -3.55 -21.60
C GLY A 243 -7.76 -2.32 -20.92
N ARG A 244 -8.56 -2.50 -19.87
CA ARG A 244 -9.27 -1.39 -19.20
C ARG A 244 -9.12 -1.48 -17.70
N ARG A 245 -9.10 -0.31 -17.02
CA ARG A 245 -9.01 -0.23 -15.58
C ARG A 245 -7.81 -1.02 -15.02
N LEU A 246 -6.65 -0.90 -15.69
CA LEU A 246 -5.42 -1.58 -15.34
C LEU A 246 -4.27 -0.60 -15.23
N ILE A 247 -3.52 -0.67 -14.13
CA ILE A 247 -2.19 -0.13 -13.98
C ILE A 247 -1.25 -1.33 -13.92
N LEU A 248 -0.44 -1.52 -14.96
CA LEU A 248 0.56 -2.60 -14.97
C LEU A 248 1.63 -2.30 -13.91
N ALA A 249 1.77 -3.20 -12.97
CA ALA A 249 2.71 -3.09 -11.86
C ALA A 249 3.03 -4.48 -11.29
N ASN A 250 4.08 -4.55 -10.50
CA ASN A 250 4.33 -5.68 -9.63
C ASN A 250 3.30 -5.73 -8.49
N GLY A 251 2.91 -6.93 -8.06
CA GLY A 251 1.89 -7.14 -7.04
C GLY A 251 2.28 -6.58 -5.66
N CYS A 252 3.57 -6.67 -5.30
CA CYS A 252 4.15 -6.11 -4.08
C CYS A 252 5.58 -5.61 -4.37
N SER A 253 6.39 -5.34 -3.36
CA SER A 253 7.80 -4.94 -3.51
C SER A 253 8.62 -6.05 -4.16
N ILE A 254 9.37 -5.71 -5.20
CA ILE A 254 10.35 -6.62 -5.82
C ILE A 254 11.62 -6.71 -4.95
N PRO A 255 12.36 -7.83 -5.01
CA PRO A 255 13.67 -7.96 -4.36
C PRO A 255 14.67 -6.90 -4.84
N ASP A 256 15.58 -6.49 -3.93
CA ASP A 256 16.58 -5.45 -4.22
C ASP A 256 17.61 -5.90 -5.29
N ASP A 257 17.78 -7.20 -5.47
CA ASP A 257 18.65 -7.82 -6.45
C ASP A 257 17.98 -8.11 -7.80
N THR A 258 16.75 -7.59 -8.01
CA THR A 258 16.05 -7.70 -9.29
C THR A 258 16.90 -7.09 -10.41
N PRO A 259 17.23 -7.85 -11.49
CA PRO A 259 18.05 -7.33 -12.59
C PRO A 259 17.35 -6.17 -13.32
N GLU A 260 18.05 -5.06 -13.46
CA GLU A 260 17.51 -3.86 -14.10
C GLU A 260 17.03 -4.07 -15.54
N GLU A 261 17.66 -5.01 -16.25
CA GLU A 261 17.29 -5.36 -17.63
C GLU A 261 15.82 -5.78 -17.76
N TRP A 262 15.29 -6.49 -16.76
CA TRP A 262 13.89 -6.92 -16.78
C TRP A 262 12.91 -5.77 -16.53
N LEU A 263 13.31 -4.73 -15.80
CA LEU A 263 12.52 -3.51 -15.64
C LEU A 263 12.43 -2.74 -16.97
N TYR A 264 13.53 -2.69 -17.75
CA TYR A 264 13.52 -2.11 -19.09
C TYR A 264 12.66 -2.93 -20.06
N VAL A 265 12.75 -4.26 -20.00
CA VAL A 265 11.88 -5.14 -20.81
C VAL A 265 10.41 -4.85 -20.52
N ALA A 266 10.01 -4.85 -19.25
CA ALA A 266 8.64 -4.55 -18.87
C ALA A 266 8.19 -3.15 -19.33
N ARG A 267 9.03 -2.12 -19.15
CA ARG A 267 8.70 -0.76 -19.59
C ARG A 267 8.52 -0.64 -21.11
N ASN A 268 9.45 -1.17 -21.88
CA ASN A 268 9.42 -1.09 -23.34
C ASN A 268 8.20 -1.80 -23.95
N LEU A 269 7.69 -2.83 -23.27
CA LEU A 269 6.51 -3.55 -23.75
C LEU A 269 5.22 -2.75 -23.62
N VAL A 270 5.11 -1.84 -22.65
CA VAL A 270 3.90 -1.01 -22.45
C VAL A 270 3.58 -0.21 -23.71
N GLU A 271 4.60 0.28 -24.43
CA GLU A 271 4.40 1.03 -25.69
C GLU A 271 3.75 0.21 -26.80
N ASN A 272 3.81 -1.11 -26.72
CA ASN A 272 3.20 -2.02 -27.71
C ASN A 272 1.71 -2.31 -27.42
N PHE A 273 1.16 -1.84 -26.29
CA PHE A 273 -0.24 -2.01 -25.93
C PHE A 273 -1.13 -0.79 -26.25
N SER A 274 -0.54 0.28 -26.79
CA SER A 274 -1.21 1.53 -27.15
C SER A 274 -1.84 1.50 -28.56
#